data_3d1e2ce0e27913bb121c1d3aa52d2302
#
_entry.id   3d1e2ce0e27913bb121c1d3aa52d2302
#
_cell.length_a   1.000
_cell.length_b   1.000
_cell.length_c   1.000
_cell.angle_alpha   90.00
_cell.angle_beta   90.00
_cell.angle_gamma   90.00
#
_symmetry.space_group_name_H-M   'P 1'
#
loop_
_entity.id
_entity.type
_entity.pdbx_description
1 polymer ?
#
loop_
_entity_poly.entity_id
_entity_poly.type
_entity_poly.pdbx_seq_one_letter_code
_entity_poly.pdbx_strand_id
1 'polypeptide(L)'
;MIIKNNTEIWNINFKNFITLIIYISYNESYYILYKMNNLLLLRHSQSKWNKERRFTGWADVELTEHGKLEAKLAGQLIKKLNIEFDFYFTSQLKRAINTLEIILKVLNKSNVEIIKSNLLNERHYGDLTGLNKDEVIKKYGDEQVRIWRRSFDVPPPKMENDHPYKNKIQSSILSESLKDTFERVIPYYKKEIEPLISAKKNILIVFHGNSCRALLMKILNISKEKIVKFEIPTGNPLLIKFKDSLKVQEYKYLDTKRAKKILFNV
;
A
#
# COMPACT_ATOMS: atom_id res chain seq x y z
N MET A 1 -32.49 -32.08 36.58
CA MET A 1 -32.12 -31.32 37.80
C MET A 1 -32.23 -29.85 37.47
N ILE A 2 -33.32 -29.34 37.83
CA ILE A 2 -33.62 -28.00 38.31
C ILE A 2 -33.48 -26.89 37.27
N ILE A 3 -34.47 -26.81 36.48
CA ILE A 3 -35.06 -25.61 35.94
C ILE A 3 -35.81 -24.92 37.10
N LYS A 4 -35.09 -24.14 37.86
CA LYS A 4 -35.66 -23.23 38.84
C LYS A 4 -34.96 -21.91 38.71
N ASN A 5 -35.28 -21.13 37.70
CA ASN A 5 -35.02 -19.69 37.60
C ASN A 5 -35.60 -19.06 36.33
N ASN A 6 -36.60 -19.73 35.72
CA ASN A 6 -37.21 -19.20 34.49
C ASN A 6 -38.44 -18.29 34.76
N THR A 7 -38.75 -17.97 36.01
CA THR A 7 -39.89 -17.10 36.31
C THR A 7 -39.53 -15.62 36.41
N GLU A 8 -38.28 -15.27 36.59
CA GLU A 8 -37.87 -13.85 36.60
C GLU A 8 -37.63 -13.26 35.21
N ILE A 9 -37.37 -14.12 34.21
CA ILE A 9 -37.10 -13.67 32.82
C ILE A 9 -38.41 -13.28 32.11
N TRP A 10 -39.57 -13.77 32.55
CA TRP A 10 -40.85 -13.51 31.88
C TRP A 10 -41.55 -12.23 32.36
N ASN A 11 -40.99 -11.52 33.33
CA ASN A 11 -41.49 -10.23 33.80
C ASN A 11 -40.78 -9.02 33.17
N ILE A 12 -40.00 -9.22 32.10
CA ILE A 12 -39.59 -8.09 31.26
C ILE A 12 -40.86 -7.58 30.58
N ASN A 13 -41.35 -6.43 31.07
CA ASN A 13 -42.50 -5.74 30.51
C ASN A 13 -42.32 -5.67 28.99
N PHE A 14 -43.32 -6.11 28.22
CA PHE A 14 -43.31 -6.17 26.76
C PHE A 14 -42.81 -4.85 26.14
N LYS A 15 -43.05 -3.73 26.77
CA LYS A 15 -42.55 -2.40 26.47
C LYS A 15 -41.01 -2.31 26.55
N ASN A 16 -40.40 -2.96 27.54
CA ASN A 16 -38.93 -2.99 27.70
C ASN A 16 -38.27 -3.93 26.69
N PHE A 17 -38.96 -5.01 26.31
CA PHE A 17 -38.49 -5.93 25.28
C PHE A 17 -38.49 -5.27 23.88
N ILE A 18 -39.56 -4.53 23.55
CA ILE A 18 -39.62 -3.74 22.30
C ILE A 18 -38.56 -2.64 22.33
N THR A 19 -38.36 -1.95 23.45
CA THR A 19 -37.31 -0.92 23.58
C THR A 19 -35.91 -1.50 23.39
N LEU A 20 -35.66 -2.70 23.94
CA LEU A 20 -34.39 -3.40 23.75
C LEU A 20 -34.17 -3.83 22.31
N ILE A 21 -35.19 -4.35 21.63
CA ILE A 21 -35.13 -4.71 20.19
C ILE A 21 -34.86 -3.46 19.32
N ILE A 22 -35.59 -2.36 19.61
CA ILE A 22 -35.39 -1.10 18.89
C ILE A 22 -33.97 -0.55 19.14
N TYR A 23 -33.48 -0.62 20.38
CA TYR A 23 -32.11 -0.20 20.72
C TYR A 23 -31.05 -1.05 20.04
N ILE A 24 -31.20 -2.37 19.99
CA ILE A 24 -30.30 -3.29 19.32
C ILE A 24 -30.34 -3.03 17.78
N SER A 25 -31.54 -2.97 17.21
CA SER A 25 -31.70 -2.71 15.77
C SER A 25 -31.20 -1.30 15.38
N TYR A 26 -31.41 -0.30 16.24
CA TYR A 26 -30.90 1.05 16.04
C TYR A 26 -29.36 1.07 16.10
N ASN A 27 -28.77 0.40 17.08
CA ASN A 27 -27.31 0.31 17.20
C ASN A 27 -26.69 -0.53 16.09
N GLU A 28 -27.29 -1.63 15.67
CA GLU A 28 -26.82 -2.39 14.51
C GLU A 28 -26.94 -1.58 13.21
N SER A 29 -28.05 -0.89 13.01
CA SER A 29 -28.24 -0.01 11.85
C SER A 29 -27.26 1.18 11.89
N TYR A 30 -27.00 1.74 13.07
CA TYR A 30 -26.02 2.79 13.28
C TYR A 30 -24.59 2.27 13.03
N TYR A 31 -24.28 1.03 13.46
CA TYR A 31 -22.99 0.37 13.22
C TYR A 31 -22.79 0.04 11.74
N ILE A 32 -23.86 -0.37 11.03
CA ILE A 32 -23.84 -0.60 9.58
C ILE A 32 -23.67 0.72 8.81
N LEU A 33 -24.35 1.79 9.23
CA LEU A 33 -24.26 3.12 8.60
C LEU A 33 -22.85 3.74 8.72
N TYR A 34 -22.07 3.38 9.77
CA TYR A 34 -20.74 3.92 10.02
C TYR A 34 -19.62 2.89 9.89
N LYS A 35 -19.86 1.76 9.20
CA LYS A 35 -18.80 0.81 8.91
C LYS A 35 -17.75 1.49 8.02
N MET A 36 -16.69 1.98 8.67
CA MET A 36 -15.51 2.51 7.99
C MET A 36 -14.80 1.36 7.30
N ASN A 37 -14.34 1.61 6.10
CA ASN A 37 -13.48 0.71 5.37
C ASN A 37 -12.04 1.20 5.36
N ASN A 38 -11.13 0.28 5.20
CA ASN A 38 -9.71 0.51 5.36
C ASN A 38 -8.96 0.16 4.08
N LEU A 39 -8.09 1.05 3.68
CA LEU A 39 -7.08 0.79 2.68
C LEU A 39 -5.72 0.82 3.36
N LEU A 40 -5.00 -0.28 3.35
CA LEU A 40 -3.67 -0.37 3.89
C LEU A 40 -2.66 -0.48 2.77
N LEU A 41 -1.79 0.52 2.69
CA LEU A 41 -0.74 0.63 1.69
C LEU A 41 0.61 0.29 2.31
N LEU A 42 1.41 -0.52 1.65
CA LEU A 42 2.75 -0.86 2.10
C LEU A 42 3.74 -0.84 0.93
N ARG A 43 4.80 -0.05 1.04
CA ARG A 43 5.96 -0.25 0.19
C ARG A 43 6.65 -1.55 0.60
N HIS A 44 7.00 -2.40 -0.38
CA HIS A 44 7.78 -3.62 -0.12
C HIS A 44 8.95 -3.37 0.83
N SER A 45 9.32 -4.38 1.58
CA SER A 45 10.44 -4.37 2.52
C SER A 45 11.80 -4.28 1.80
N GLN A 46 12.88 -4.10 2.55
CA GLN A 46 14.22 -3.88 1.97
C GLN A 46 14.62 -5.00 1.00
N SER A 47 14.88 -4.65 -0.25
CA SER A 47 15.48 -5.54 -1.26
C SER A 47 17.01 -5.45 -1.27
N LYS A 48 17.67 -6.42 -1.90
CA LYS A 48 19.14 -6.42 -2.07
C LYS A 48 19.63 -5.10 -2.66
N TRP A 49 18.97 -4.60 -3.70
CA TRP A 49 19.36 -3.35 -4.37
C TRP A 49 18.97 -2.09 -3.58
N ASN A 50 17.99 -2.17 -2.67
CA ASN A 50 17.82 -1.07 -1.71
C ASN A 50 19.02 -0.95 -0.78
N LYS A 51 19.51 -2.09 -0.24
CA LYS A 51 20.70 -2.15 0.61
C LYS A 51 21.96 -1.67 -0.15
N GLU A 52 22.12 -2.08 -1.39
CA GLU A 52 23.26 -1.71 -2.26
C GLU A 52 23.13 -0.31 -2.85
N ARG A 53 22.06 0.44 -2.55
CA ARG A 53 21.79 1.78 -3.10
C ARG A 53 21.73 1.82 -4.62
N ARG A 54 21.19 0.78 -5.28
CA ARG A 54 21.01 0.73 -6.74
C ARG A 54 19.62 1.22 -7.18
N PHE A 55 19.53 1.68 -8.42
CA PHE A 55 18.26 1.91 -9.10
C PHE A 55 17.63 0.57 -9.48
N THR A 56 16.46 0.25 -8.92
CA THR A 56 15.85 -1.07 -9.11
C THR A 56 14.83 -1.09 -10.26
N GLY A 57 13.89 -0.16 -10.27
CA GLY A 57 12.82 -0.14 -11.28
C GLY A 57 12.10 -1.47 -11.41
N TRP A 58 12.02 -1.98 -12.62
CA TRP A 58 11.36 -3.25 -12.95
C TRP A 58 12.28 -4.47 -12.89
N ALA A 59 13.56 -4.30 -12.56
CA ALA A 59 14.42 -5.45 -12.28
C ALA A 59 13.87 -6.26 -11.10
N ASP A 60 13.81 -7.58 -11.26
CA ASP A 60 13.22 -8.48 -10.28
C ASP A 60 14.25 -8.95 -9.25
N VAL A 61 14.26 -8.29 -8.11
CA VAL A 61 15.27 -8.40 -7.05
C VAL A 61 14.64 -8.90 -5.76
N GLU A 62 15.32 -9.84 -5.11
CA GLU A 62 14.90 -10.47 -3.86
C GLU A 62 15.00 -9.52 -2.64
N LEU A 63 14.26 -9.86 -1.58
CA LEU A 63 14.41 -9.24 -0.26
C LEU A 63 15.75 -9.64 0.38
N THR A 64 16.29 -8.76 1.23
CA THR A 64 17.35 -9.13 2.17
C THR A 64 16.76 -9.87 3.38
N GLU A 65 17.59 -10.53 4.20
CA GLU A 65 17.13 -11.11 5.47
C GLU A 65 16.53 -10.02 6.39
N HIS A 66 17.14 -8.84 6.42
CA HIS A 66 16.56 -7.68 7.11
C HIS A 66 15.18 -7.30 6.54
N GLY A 67 15.02 -7.31 5.21
CA GLY A 67 13.73 -7.05 4.56
C GLY A 67 12.67 -8.10 4.92
N LYS A 68 13.04 -9.35 5.08
CA LYS A 68 12.12 -10.39 5.55
C LYS A 68 11.67 -10.14 7.01
N LEU A 69 12.57 -9.66 7.86
CA LEU A 69 12.23 -9.25 9.23
C LEU A 69 11.33 -8.01 9.24
N GLU A 70 11.61 -7.00 8.41
CA GLU A 70 10.72 -5.83 8.23
C GLU A 70 9.30 -6.27 7.84
N ALA A 71 9.17 -7.22 6.90
CA ALA A 71 7.87 -7.73 6.47
C ALA A 71 7.13 -8.45 7.61
N LYS A 72 7.83 -9.24 8.44
CA LYS A 72 7.25 -9.88 9.63
C LYS A 72 6.76 -8.84 10.64
N LEU A 73 7.56 -7.81 10.92
CA LEU A 73 7.18 -6.71 11.81
C LEU A 73 5.97 -5.94 11.27
N ALA A 74 5.94 -5.65 9.96
CA ALA A 74 4.77 -5.07 9.32
C ALA A 74 3.52 -5.92 9.52
N GLY A 75 3.62 -7.25 9.33
CA GLY A 75 2.53 -8.18 9.58
C GLY A 75 2.03 -8.16 11.03
N GLN A 76 2.94 -8.05 12.01
CA GLN A 76 2.59 -7.92 13.43
C GLN A 76 1.85 -6.61 13.74
N LEU A 77 2.27 -5.49 13.14
CA LEU A 77 1.58 -4.20 13.26
C LEU A 77 0.18 -4.26 12.66
N ILE A 78 0.04 -4.89 11.49
CA ILE A 78 -1.25 -5.06 10.80
C ILE A 78 -2.17 -5.96 11.64
N LYS A 79 -1.66 -7.06 12.20
CA LYS A 79 -2.43 -7.98 13.04
C LYS A 79 -3.05 -7.29 14.26
N LYS A 80 -2.35 -6.32 14.86
CA LYS A 80 -2.86 -5.52 16.00
C LYS A 80 -4.06 -4.63 15.65
N LEU A 81 -4.30 -4.35 14.37
CA LEU A 81 -5.47 -3.56 13.94
C LEU A 81 -6.77 -4.35 14.09
N ASN A 82 -6.71 -5.67 14.17
CA ASN A 82 -7.87 -6.57 14.18
C ASN A 82 -8.84 -6.29 13.02
N ILE A 83 -8.28 -6.03 11.82
CA ILE A 83 -9.03 -5.77 10.59
C ILE A 83 -8.99 -7.03 9.73
N GLU A 84 -10.17 -7.53 9.34
CA GLU A 84 -10.29 -8.54 8.29
C GLU A 84 -10.21 -7.86 6.93
N PHE A 85 -9.21 -8.25 6.11
CA PHE A 85 -9.07 -7.76 4.75
C PHE A 85 -9.82 -8.67 3.78
N ASP A 86 -10.59 -8.05 2.89
CA ASP A 86 -11.36 -8.75 1.85
C ASP A 86 -10.51 -9.01 0.59
N PHE A 87 -9.56 -8.12 0.27
CA PHE A 87 -8.76 -8.18 -0.95
C PHE A 87 -7.28 -7.87 -0.69
N TYR A 88 -6.43 -8.57 -1.46
CA TYR A 88 -4.97 -8.45 -1.38
C TYR A 88 -4.39 -8.17 -2.77
N PHE A 89 -3.81 -7.00 -2.95
CA PHE A 89 -3.21 -6.58 -4.21
C PHE A 89 -1.69 -6.47 -4.09
N THR A 90 -0.99 -6.76 -5.18
CA THR A 90 0.45 -6.53 -5.28
C THR A 90 0.89 -6.33 -6.74
N SER A 91 2.13 -5.91 -6.93
CA SER A 91 2.77 -5.87 -8.24
C SER A 91 3.20 -7.27 -8.69
N GLN A 92 3.76 -7.36 -9.91
CA GLN A 92 4.35 -8.61 -10.40
C GLN A 92 5.81 -8.83 -9.94
N LEU A 93 6.40 -7.90 -9.18
CA LEU A 93 7.81 -7.97 -8.77
C LEU A 93 7.98 -8.74 -7.45
N LYS A 94 8.89 -9.70 -7.41
CA LYS A 94 9.13 -10.63 -6.30
C LYS A 94 9.23 -9.94 -4.94
N ARG A 95 9.95 -8.82 -4.84
CA ARG A 95 10.09 -8.11 -3.57
C ARG A 95 8.77 -7.65 -2.96
N ALA A 96 7.77 -7.29 -3.79
CA ALA A 96 6.44 -6.92 -3.31
C ALA A 96 5.61 -8.18 -2.99
N ILE A 97 5.63 -9.18 -3.87
CA ILE A 97 4.97 -10.48 -3.66
C ILE A 97 5.47 -11.12 -2.37
N ASN A 98 6.78 -11.29 -2.22
CA ASN A 98 7.38 -11.94 -1.04
C ASN A 98 7.10 -11.16 0.25
N THR A 99 7.04 -9.81 0.18
CA THR A 99 6.64 -8.99 1.34
C THR A 99 5.20 -9.30 1.75
N LEU A 100 4.27 -9.34 0.78
CA LEU A 100 2.86 -9.66 1.04
C LEU A 100 2.69 -11.08 1.59
N GLU A 101 3.35 -12.06 0.98
CA GLU A 101 3.29 -13.46 1.44
C GLU A 101 3.78 -13.65 2.88
N ILE A 102 4.86 -12.95 3.27
CA ILE A 102 5.35 -12.96 4.65
C ILE A 102 4.32 -12.34 5.59
N ILE A 103 3.69 -11.24 5.20
CA ILE A 103 2.62 -10.59 5.97
C ILE A 103 1.44 -11.54 6.14
N LEU A 104 0.98 -12.17 5.06
CA LEU A 104 -0.14 -13.11 5.08
C LEU A 104 0.11 -14.31 6.00
N LYS A 105 1.34 -14.84 6.02
CA LYS A 105 1.74 -15.88 6.98
C LYS A 105 1.58 -15.42 8.43
N VAL A 106 1.98 -14.18 8.75
CA VAL A 106 1.81 -13.61 10.11
C VAL A 106 0.33 -13.41 10.47
N LEU A 107 -0.50 -13.11 9.48
CA LEU A 107 -1.95 -12.94 9.64
C LEU A 107 -2.70 -14.29 9.67
N ASN A 108 -2.04 -15.43 9.48
CA ASN A 108 -2.63 -16.76 9.31
C ASN A 108 -3.60 -16.84 8.11
N LYS A 109 -3.25 -16.17 7.00
CA LYS A 109 -4.04 -16.08 5.75
C LYS A 109 -3.27 -16.70 4.58
N SER A 110 -2.88 -17.98 4.68
CA SER A 110 -2.02 -18.64 3.68
C SER A 110 -2.73 -18.96 2.36
N ASN A 111 -4.06 -19.13 2.39
CA ASN A 111 -4.87 -19.62 1.26
C ASN A 111 -5.80 -18.55 0.70
N VAL A 112 -5.33 -17.30 0.62
CA VAL A 112 -6.10 -16.21 0.03
C VAL A 112 -5.62 -15.91 -1.39
N GLU A 113 -6.52 -15.44 -2.22
CA GLU A 113 -6.19 -14.98 -3.55
C GLU A 113 -5.37 -13.69 -3.48
N ILE A 114 -4.24 -13.65 -4.21
CA ILE A 114 -3.41 -12.45 -4.37
C ILE A 114 -3.56 -11.92 -5.79
N ILE A 115 -4.14 -10.75 -5.94
CA ILE A 115 -4.34 -10.08 -7.22
C ILE A 115 -3.05 -9.36 -7.61
N LYS A 116 -2.36 -9.88 -8.64
CA LYS A 116 -1.08 -9.35 -9.12
C LYS A 116 -1.28 -8.53 -10.39
N SER A 117 -0.70 -7.33 -10.44
CA SER A 117 -0.77 -6.49 -11.65
C SER A 117 0.56 -5.77 -11.92
N ASN A 118 1.03 -5.81 -13.17
CA ASN A 118 2.16 -5.00 -13.62
C ASN A 118 1.85 -3.48 -13.57
N LEU A 119 0.57 -3.12 -13.59
CA LEU A 119 0.12 -1.74 -13.42
C LEU A 119 0.41 -1.18 -12.02
N LEU A 120 0.74 -2.04 -11.04
CA LEU A 120 1.23 -1.67 -9.72
C LEU A 120 2.75 -1.73 -9.57
N ASN A 121 3.51 -2.07 -10.64
CA ASN A 121 4.96 -2.11 -10.60
C ASN A 121 5.58 -0.77 -10.19
N GLU A 122 6.83 -0.81 -9.75
CA GLU A 122 7.65 0.39 -9.51
C GLU A 122 7.80 1.21 -10.81
N ARG A 123 8.17 2.47 -10.70
CA ARG A 123 8.59 3.30 -11.83
C ARG A 123 9.76 2.66 -12.57
N HIS A 124 9.72 2.65 -13.89
CA HIS A 124 10.81 2.16 -14.72
C HIS A 124 11.96 3.17 -14.76
N TYR A 125 13.13 2.77 -14.28
CA TYR A 125 14.29 3.66 -14.18
C TYR A 125 15.13 3.76 -15.44
N GLY A 126 14.68 3.16 -16.55
CA GLY A 126 15.39 3.23 -17.84
C GLY A 126 16.81 2.71 -17.75
N ASP A 127 17.72 3.44 -18.35
CA ASP A 127 19.14 3.13 -18.43
C ASP A 127 19.88 3.18 -17.08
N LEU A 128 19.26 3.80 -16.07
CA LEU A 128 19.81 3.79 -14.71
C LEU A 128 19.60 2.47 -13.97
N THR A 129 18.80 1.54 -14.51
CA THR A 129 18.48 0.26 -13.86
C THR A 129 19.75 -0.55 -13.55
N GLY A 130 19.95 -0.93 -12.30
CA GLY A 130 21.10 -1.68 -11.82
C GLY A 130 22.30 -0.82 -11.41
N LEU A 131 22.38 0.43 -11.84
CA LEU A 131 23.47 1.32 -11.49
C LEU A 131 23.42 1.74 -10.00
N ASN A 132 24.59 1.89 -9.39
CA ASN A 132 24.71 2.41 -8.04
C ASN A 132 24.42 3.92 -8.04
N LYS A 133 23.60 4.38 -7.08
CA LYS A 133 23.18 5.80 -7.03
C LYS A 133 24.33 6.77 -6.78
N ASP A 134 25.32 6.37 -6.00
CA ASP A 134 26.45 7.23 -5.66
C ASP A 134 27.41 7.36 -6.88
N GLU A 135 27.56 6.28 -7.67
CA GLU A 135 28.32 6.32 -8.93
C GLU A 135 27.61 7.19 -9.97
N VAL A 136 26.29 7.08 -10.08
CA VAL A 136 25.49 7.92 -10.98
C VAL A 136 25.57 9.40 -10.57
N ILE A 137 25.55 9.70 -9.26
CA ILE A 137 25.76 11.07 -8.75
C ILE A 137 27.15 11.60 -9.12
N LYS A 138 28.19 10.77 -8.96
CA LYS A 138 29.54 11.16 -9.38
C LYS A 138 29.65 11.46 -10.88
N LYS A 139 28.94 10.71 -11.71
CA LYS A 139 28.98 10.85 -13.17
C LYS A 139 28.15 12.03 -13.69
N TYR A 140 26.95 12.25 -13.15
CA TYR A 140 25.98 13.19 -13.71
C TYR A 140 25.69 14.41 -12.81
N GLY A 141 26.25 14.43 -11.60
CA GLY A 141 25.96 15.45 -10.59
C GLY A 141 24.68 15.18 -9.78
N ASP A 142 24.65 15.68 -8.54
CA ASP A 142 23.53 15.45 -7.61
C ASP A 142 22.23 16.07 -8.13
N GLU A 143 22.30 17.27 -8.70
CA GLU A 143 21.12 17.97 -9.20
C GLU A 143 20.42 17.17 -10.32
N GLN A 144 21.17 16.69 -11.33
CA GLN A 144 20.60 15.91 -12.41
C GLN A 144 19.99 14.60 -11.91
N VAL A 145 20.69 13.93 -10.99
CA VAL A 145 20.18 12.68 -10.39
C VAL A 145 18.94 12.95 -9.51
N ARG A 146 18.91 14.08 -8.82
CA ARG A 146 17.75 14.55 -8.06
C ARG A 146 16.55 14.79 -8.99
N ILE A 147 16.75 15.42 -10.14
CA ILE A 147 15.72 15.63 -11.15
C ILE A 147 15.14 14.27 -11.60
N TRP A 148 15.97 13.32 -12.04
CA TRP A 148 15.51 11.99 -12.45
C TRP A 148 14.79 11.22 -11.36
N ARG A 149 15.18 11.41 -10.10
CA ARG A 149 14.59 10.68 -8.97
C ARG A 149 13.34 11.33 -8.40
N ARG A 150 13.21 12.66 -8.50
CA ARG A 150 12.26 13.44 -7.71
C ARG A 150 11.35 14.37 -8.52
N SER A 151 11.66 14.70 -9.77
CA SER A 151 10.70 15.47 -10.58
C SER A 151 9.43 14.66 -10.85
N PHE A 152 8.35 15.38 -11.12
CA PHE A 152 7.08 14.74 -11.45
C PHE A 152 7.07 14.21 -12.89
N ASP A 153 7.61 14.97 -13.84
CA ASP A 153 7.44 14.78 -15.28
C ASP A 153 8.72 14.50 -16.06
N VAL A 154 9.90 14.58 -15.44
CA VAL A 154 11.17 14.26 -16.11
C VAL A 154 11.55 12.79 -15.86
N PRO A 155 11.52 11.92 -16.89
CA PRO A 155 11.96 10.53 -16.76
C PRO A 155 13.50 10.44 -16.72
N PRO A 156 14.05 9.33 -16.19
CA PRO A 156 15.43 8.96 -16.44
C PRO A 156 15.70 8.68 -17.93
N PRO A 157 16.96 8.58 -18.37
CA PRO A 157 17.30 8.16 -19.73
C PRO A 157 16.63 6.84 -20.10
N LYS A 158 16.18 6.71 -21.36
CA LYS A 158 15.55 5.48 -21.86
C LYS A 158 16.55 4.33 -21.84
N MET A 159 16.07 3.15 -21.49
CA MET A 159 16.87 1.92 -21.51
C MET A 159 17.29 1.59 -22.96
N GLU A 160 18.56 1.49 -23.19
CA GLU A 160 19.13 1.13 -24.50
C GLU A 160 18.93 -0.37 -24.82
N ASN A 161 19.06 -0.74 -26.08
CA ASN A 161 18.81 -2.11 -26.53
C ASN A 161 19.85 -3.11 -26.02
N ASP A 162 21.10 -2.67 -25.81
CA ASP A 162 22.21 -3.46 -25.28
C ASP A 162 22.28 -3.45 -23.74
N HIS A 163 21.36 -2.75 -23.07
CA HIS A 163 21.33 -2.68 -21.62
C HIS A 163 21.19 -4.08 -20.96
N PRO A 164 22.01 -4.45 -19.94
CA PRO A 164 22.07 -5.81 -19.37
C PRO A 164 20.74 -6.35 -18.83
N TYR A 165 19.79 -5.47 -18.54
CA TYR A 165 18.47 -5.85 -18.04
C TYR A 165 17.35 -5.77 -19.09
N LYS A 166 17.65 -5.36 -20.32
CA LYS A 166 16.63 -5.21 -21.39
C LYS A 166 15.83 -6.49 -21.60
N ASN A 167 16.52 -7.60 -21.82
CA ASN A 167 15.89 -8.90 -22.07
C ASN A 167 15.23 -9.51 -20.83
N LYS A 168 15.65 -9.10 -19.62
CA LYS A 168 15.10 -9.60 -18.36
C LYS A 168 13.79 -8.89 -17.97
N ILE A 169 13.66 -7.61 -18.33
CA ILE A 169 12.49 -6.80 -18.02
C ILE A 169 11.37 -7.02 -19.04
N GLN A 170 11.70 -7.28 -20.30
CA GLN A 170 10.73 -7.58 -21.38
C GLN A 170 9.55 -6.60 -21.45
N SER A 171 9.85 -5.31 -21.46
CA SER A 171 8.86 -4.24 -21.51
C SER A 171 9.04 -3.36 -22.74
N SER A 172 7.93 -2.90 -23.32
CA SER A 172 7.91 -1.80 -24.30
C SER A 172 8.16 -0.44 -23.67
N ILE A 173 7.93 -0.31 -22.33
CA ILE A 173 8.22 0.90 -21.57
C ILE A 173 9.74 0.93 -21.34
N LEU A 174 10.39 1.98 -21.82
CA LEU A 174 11.85 2.14 -21.73
C LEU A 174 12.28 3.01 -20.54
N SER A 175 11.41 3.86 -20.03
CA SER A 175 11.64 4.73 -18.88
C SER A 175 10.31 5.34 -18.43
N GLU A 176 10.19 5.72 -17.15
CA GLU A 176 9.01 6.39 -16.60
C GLU A 176 9.42 7.58 -15.71
N SER A 177 8.72 8.69 -15.86
CA SER A 177 8.60 9.73 -14.85
C SER A 177 7.58 9.32 -13.77
N LEU A 178 7.38 10.13 -12.73
CA LEU A 178 6.30 9.91 -11.78
C LEU A 178 4.92 10.15 -12.44
N LYS A 179 4.84 11.06 -13.42
CA LYS A 179 3.65 11.31 -14.23
C LYS A 179 3.25 10.04 -15.00
N ASP A 180 4.18 9.41 -15.71
CA ASP A 180 3.90 8.17 -16.46
C ASP A 180 3.45 7.04 -15.51
N THR A 181 4.10 6.92 -14.34
CA THR A 181 3.67 5.99 -13.29
C THR A 181 2.25 6.30 -12.81
N PHE A 182 1.89 7.57 -12.64
CA PHE A 182 0.55 8.00 -12.26
C PHE A 182 -0.48 7.66 -13.35
N GLU A 183 -0.19 7.94 -14.60
CA GLU A 183 -1.05 7.66 -15.75
C GLU A 183 -1.32 6.16 -15.94
N ARG A 184 -0.44 5.29 -15.43
CA ARG A 184 -0.60 3.84 -15.42
C ARG A 184 -1.36 3.33 -14.19
N VAL A 185 -1.01 3.82 -13.00
CA VAL A 185 -1.55 3.35 -11.73
C VAL A 185 -3.01 3.79 -11.52
N ILE A 186 -3.34 5.03 -11.89
CA ILE A 186 -4.65 5.59 -11.54
C ILE A 186 -5.81 4.99 -12.33
N PRO A 187 -5.72 4.72 -13.63
CA PRO A 187 -6.76 3.98 -14.33
C PRO A 187 -7.02 2.60 -13.72
N TYR A 188 -5.96 1.87 -13.34
CA TYR A 188 -6.09 0.58 -12.66
C TYR A 188 -6.79 0.73 -11.29
N TYR A 189 -6.36 1.69 -10.49
CA TYR A 189 -7.00 2.00 -9.21
C TYR A 189 -8.49 2.27 -9.36
N LYS A 190 -8.86 3.14 -10.30
CA LYS A 190 -10.27 3.50 -10.55
C LYS A 190 -11.12 2.31 -11.01
N LYS A 191 -10.55 1.41 -11.80
CA LYS A 191 -11.25 0.27 -12.34
C LYS A 191 -11.39 -0.87 -11.34
N GLU A 192 -10.30 -1.22 -10.64
CA GLU A 192 -10.23 -2.46 -9.86
C GLU A 192 -10.31 -2.25 -8.34
N ILE A 193 -9.88 -1.09 -7.83
CA ILE A 193 -9.72 -0.89 -6.38
C ILE A 193 -10.78 0.07 -5.82
N GLU A 194 -10.99 1.20 -6.47
CA GLU A 194 -11.93 2.24 -6.04
C GLU A 194 -13.37 1.71 -5.88
N PRO A 195 -13.92 0.83 -6.75
CA PRO A 195 -15.23 0.23 -6.55
C PRO A 195 -15.32 -0.64 -5.30
N LEU A 196 -14.24 -1.35 -4.95
CA LEU A 196 -14.18 -2.15 -3.72
C LEU A 196 -14.20 -1.27 -2.47
N ILE A 197 -13.47 -0.13 -2.49
CA ILE A 197 -13.52 0.86 -1.41
C ILE A 197 -14.95 1.40 -1.28
N SER A 198 -15.62 1.73 -2.39
CA SER A 198 -17.01 2.19 -2.40
C SER A 198 -17.98 1.14 -1.86
N ALA A 199 -17.69 -0.14 -2.08
CA ALA A 199 -18.43 -1.28 -1.53
C ALA A 199 -18.05 -1.61 -0.07
N LYS A 200 -17.37 -0.69 0.65
CA LYS A 200 -16.98 -0.84 2.06
C LYS A 200 -16.04 -2.02 2.34
N LYS A 201 -15.21 -2.43 1.36
CA LYS A 201 -14.24 -3.51 1.50
C LYS A 201 -12.94 -3.02 2.12
N ASN A 202 -12.32 -3.86 2.95
CA ASN A 202 -10.99 -3.64 3.50
C ASN A 202 -9.94 -4.22 2.54
N ILE A 203 -8.94 -3.42 2.17
CA ILE A 203 -7.99 -3.77 1.12
C ILE A 203 -6.56 -3.60 1.64
N LEU A 204 -5.71 -4.59 1.38
CA LEU A 204 -4.27 -4.52 1.59
C LEU A 204 -3.53 -4.49 0.26
N ILE A 205 -2.70 -3.48 0.04
CA ILE A 205 -1.85 -3.34 -1.16
C ILE A 205 -0.38 -3.30 -0.76
N VAL A 206 0.41 -4.24 -1.26
CA VAL A 206 1.86 -4.22 -1.12
C VAL A 206 2.50 -3.96 -2.49
N PHE A 207 3.18 -2.83 -2.62
CA PHE A 207 3.73 -2.38 -3.90
C PHE A 207 5.01 -1.53 -3.72
N HIS A 208 5.20 -0.41 -4.42
CA HIS A 208 6.49 0.28 -4.51
C HIS A 208 6.40 1.76 -4.16
N GLY A 209 7.56 2.41 -4.03
CA GLY A 209 7.63 3.80 -3.61
C GLY A 209 6.97 4.78 -4.56
N ASN A 210 7.21 4.67 -5.88
CA ASN A 210 6.62 5.61 -6.83
C ASN A 210 5.17 5.27 -7.18
N SER A 211 4.79 3.99 -7.28
CA SER A 211 3.39 3.62 -7.43
C SER A 211 2.55 4.01 -6.20
N CYS A 212 3.13 3.94 -4.99
CA CYS A 212 2.49 4.45 -3.78
C CYS A 212 2.31 5.98 -3.83
N ARG A 213 3.34 6.74 -4.25
CA ARG A 213 3.22 8.19 -4.44
C ARG A 213 2.13 8.55 -5.43
N ALA A 214 2.09 7.88 -6.58
CA ALA A 214 1.05 8.07 -7.59
C ALA A 214 -0.36 7.88 -6.99
N LEU A 215 -0.55 6.81 -6.21
CA LEU A 215 -1.83 6.53 -5.57
C LEU A 215 -2.19 7.55 -4.49
N LEU A 216 -1.21 7.96 -3.66
CA LEU A 216 -1.43 8.98 -2.62
C LEU A 216 -1.76 10.36 -3.20
N MET A 217 -1.19 10.74 -4.36
CA MET A 217 -1.59 11.97 -5.07
C MET A 217 -3.09 11.96 -5.33
N LYS A 218 -3.64 10.83 -5.81
CA LYS A 218 -5.07 10.71 -6.11
C LYS A 218 -5.92 10.67 -4.84
N ILE A 219 -5.58 9.82 -3.86
CA ILE A 219 -6.42 9.58 -2.68
C ILE A 219 -6.42 10.78 -1.73
N LEU A 220 -5.25 11.39 -1.52
CA LEU A 220 -5.08 12.51 -0.57
C LEU A 220 -5.03 13.88 -1.25
N ASN A 221 -5.28 13.93 -2.56
CA ASN A 221 -5.24 15.17 -3.36
C ASN A 221 -3.93 15.96 -3.20
N ILE A 222 -2.79 15.25 -3.19
CA ILE A 222 -1.46 15.85 -3.01
C ILE A 222 -0.98 16.42 -4.34
N SER A 223 -0.54 17.68 -4.34
CA SER A 223 -0.02 18.31 -5.55
C SER A 223 1.30 17.71 -6.02
N LYS A 224 1.65 17.92 -7.31
CA LYS A 224 2.91 17.43 -7.91
C LYS A 224 4.14 18.02 -7.22
N GLU A 225 4.07 19.26 -6.73
CA GLU A 225 5.17 19.94 -6.01
C GLU A 225 5.38 19.36 -4.62
N LYS A 226 4.32 18.91 -3.98
CA LYS A 226 4.39 18.31 -2.64
C LYS A 226 4.82 16.85 -2.70
N ILE A 227 4.26 16.03 -3.61
CA ILE A 227 4.50 14.58 -3.66
C ILE A 227 5.96 14.22 -3.90
N VAL A 228 6.71 15.04 -4.64
CA VAL A 228 8.13 14.82 -4.93
C VAL A 228 9.01 14.84 -3.67
N LYS A 229 8.53 15.47 -2.60
CA LYS A 229 9.20 15.56 -1.29
C LYS A 229 8.87 14.36 -0.38
N PHE A 230 7.85 13.56 -0.72
CA PHE A 230 7.42 12.45 0.10
C PHE A 230 8.37 11.26 0.02
N GLU A 231 8.77 10.75 1.15
CA GLU A 231 9.47 9.48 1.27
C GLU A 231 8.51 8.40 1.76
N ILE A 232 8.45 7.29 1.04
CA ILE A 232 7.67 6.13 1.44
C ILE A 232 8.64 5.12 2.06
N PRO A 233 8.58 4.89 3.37
CA PRO A 233 9.48 3.94 4.03
C PRO A 233 9.19 2.50 3.59
N THR A 234 10.23 1.67 3.53
CA THR A 234 10.08 0.22 3.31
C THR A 234 9.39 -0.42 4.52
N GLY A 235 8.54 -1.41 4.30
CA GLY A 235 7.98 -2.23 5.37
C GLY A 235 7.22 -1.48 6.47
N ASN A 236 6.75 -0.24 6.23
CA ASN A 236 5.95 0.51 7.18
C ASN A 236 4.52 0.68 6.66
N PRO A 237 3.50 0.02 7.25
CA PRO A 237 2.14 0.10 6.77
C PRO A 237 1.54 1.50 6.98
N LEU A 238 0.91 2.04 5.93
CA LEU A 238 0.11 3.26 5.94
C LEU A 238 -1.36 2.87 5.91
N LEU A 239 -2.07 3.09 7.00
CA LEU A 239 -3.52 2.90 7.10
C LEU A 239 -4.23 4.16 6.65
N ILE A 240 -5.19 4.02 5.74
CA ILE A 240 -6.11 5.07 5.30
C ILE A 240 -7.53 4.58 5.62
N LYS A 241 -8.28 5.37 6.38
CA LYS A 241 -9.68 5.09 6.70
C LYS A 241 -10.59 6.02 5.90
N PHE A 242 -11.63 5.44 5.33
CA PHE A 242 -12.63 6.19 4.58
C PHE A 242 -13.92 6.30 5.40
N LYS A 243 -14.51 7.50 5.34
CA LYS A 243 -15.88 7.78 5.75
C LYS A 243 -16.69 8.02 4.48
N ASP A 244 -17.88 7.46 4.41
CA ASP A 244 -18.83 7.69 3.32
C ASP A 244 -18.19 7.61 1.90
N SER A 245 -18.11 6.41 1.35
CA SER A 245 -17.53 6.10 0.05
C SER A 245 -16.01 6.33 -0.01
N LEU A 246 -15.57 7.40 -0.68
CA LEU A 246 -14.16 7.67 -1.00
C LEU A 246 -13.56 8.84 -0.20
N LYS A 247 -14.32 9.42 0.76
CA LYS A 247 -13.80 10.52 1.58
C LYS A 247 -12.85 10.00 2.64
N VAL A 248 -11.58 10.40 2.57
CA VAL A 248 -10.57 10.06 3.58
C VAL A 248 -10.93 10.77 4.88
N GLN A 249 -11.00 9.99 5.97
CA GLN A 249 -11.23 10.49 7.32
C GLN A 249 -9.93 10.61 8.11
N GLU A 250 -9.09 9.57 8.02
CA GLU A 250 -7.84 9.48 8.77
C GLU A 250 -6.80 8.72 7.93
N TYR A 251 -5.55 9.11 8.02
CA TYR A 251 -4.46 8.30 7.53
C TYR A 251 -3.27 8.39 8.49
N LYS A 252 -2.57 7.25 8.69
CA LYS A 252 -1.40 7.19 9.57
C LYS A 252 -0.50 6.00 9.26
N TYR A 253 0.78 6.17 9.47
CA TYR A 253 1.71 5.03 9.51
C TYR A 253 1.56 4.27 10.84
N LEU A 254 1.63 2.93 10.78
CA LEU A 254 1.52 2.10 11.98
C LEU A 254 2.80 2.15 12.83
N ASP A 255 3.97 2.26 12.19
CA ASP A 255 5.23 2.54 12.89
C ASP A 255 5.50 4.04 12.90
N THR A 256 5.03 4.72 13.94
CA THR A 256 5.16 6.16 14.10
C THR A 256 6.61 6.61 14.33
N LYS A 257 7.48 5.73 14.88
CA LYS A 257 8.89 6.04 15.11
C LYS A 257 9.64 6.20 13.79
N ARG A 258 9.38 5.32 12.81
CA ARG A 258 9.97 5.40 11.46
C ARG A 258 9.30 6.45 10.58
N ALA A 259 8.10 6.90 10.95
CA ALA A 259 7.36 7.93 10.24
C ALA A 259 7.79 9.37 10.57
N LYS A 260 8.56 9.62 11.63
CA LYS A 260 8.93 10.98 12.10
C LYS A 260 9.68 11.85 11.08
N LYS A 261 10.28 11.25 10.04
CA LYS A 261 10.96 11.96 8.93
C LYS A 261 10.07 12.18 7.71
N ILE A 262 8.81 11.77 7.77
CA ILE A 262 7.88 11.83 6.65
C ILE A 262 6.99 13.03 6.88
N LEU A 263 7.19 14.06 6.06
CA LEU A 263 6.38 15.27 6.09
C LEU A 263 4.97 14.97 5.60
N PHE A 264 4.06 14.64 6.53
CA PHE A 264 2.63 14.71 6.32
C PHE A 264 2.08 15.95 7.03
N ASN A 265 2.34 17.10 6.47
CA ASN A 265 1.50 18.28 6.66
C ASN A 265 0.88 18.55 5.30
N VAL A 266 -0.23 17.91 5.03
CA VAL A 266 -1.09 18.20 3.88
C VAL A 266 -2.10 19.26 4.30
#